data_95814ab6d0b6e2c9ce626970a269071b
#
_entry.id   95814ab6d0b6e2c9ce626970a269071b
#
_cell.length_a   1.000
_cell.length_b   1.000
_cell.length_c   1.000
_cell.angle_alpha   90.00
_cell.angle_beta   90.00
_cell.angle_gamma   90.00
#
_symmetry.space_group_name_H-M   'P 1'
#
loop_
_entity.id
_entity.type
_entity.pdbx_description
1 polymer ?
#
loop_
_entity_poly.entity_id
_entity_poly.type
_entity_poly.pdbx_seq_one_letter_code
_entity_poly.pdbx_strand_id
1 'polypeptide(L)'
;MSADAYAYCERLAREHYENFPVASWLLPASMRPHIAAIYAFARRADDFADEPGLEDADRFRLLDDWEARLDRESWGQTPPLRTNGRGLSPTSGDDLIFRALENTIRAHTLPRSLFHDLLSAFRQDVVTRRYKTWADVLDYCRRSAHPVGRLVLRVAGYDDEQLDAQSDAVCTALQLTNFWQDLAIDWRRGRLYVPLEDRDRAWAKESDLDAGRMTPEWQAALRAGSQRTRELFDRGRGVCDGVTGRLRWELRLTWLGGSRVLEKTEAAGFDVFNHRPTLTASDAPALVWKAVRWKRGWR
;
A
#
# COMPACT_ATOMS: atom_id res chain seq x y z
N MET A 1 25.08 -15.78 0.81
CA MET A 1 23.73 -16.39 0.84
C MET A 1 22.63 -15.45 1.29
N SER A 2 22.70 -14.72 2.42
CA SER A 2 21.65 -13.73 2.77
C SER A 2 21.80 -12.43 2.00
N ALA A 3 23.03 -12.00 1.67
CA ALA A 3 23.30 -10.78 0.88
C ALA A 3 22.68 -10.84 -0.52
N ASP A 4 22.76 -11.98 -1.20
CA ASP A 4 22.16 -12.16 -2.53
C ASP A 4 20.64 -12.07 -2.51
N ALA A 5 20.01 -12.58 -1.43
CA ALA A 5 18.56 -12.52 -1.23
C ALA A 5 18.09 -11.08 -1.05
N TYR A 6 18.74 -10.30 -0.20
CA TYR A 6 18.43 -8.88 -0.04
C TYR A 6 18.69 -8.06 -1.30
N ALA A 7 19.82 -8.32 -2.01
CA ALA A 7 20.11 -7.64 -3.26
C ALA A 7 19.05 -7.91 -4.34
N TYR A 8 18.47 -9.12 -4.37
CA TYR A 8 17.34 -9.44 -5.23
C TYR A 8 16.11 -8.62 -4.89
N CYS A 9 15.71 -8.57 -3.61
CA CYS A 9 14.57 -7.79 -3.15
C CYS A 9 14.74 -6.28 -3.41
N GLU A 10 15.95 -5.75 -3.22
CA GLU A 10 16.24 -4.34 -3.51
C GLU A 10 16.18 -4.01 -5.01
N ARG A 11 16.54 -4.94 -5.90
CA ARG A 11 16.34 -4.75 -7.35
C ARG A 11 14.85 -4.72 -7.68
N LEU A 12 14.09 -5.69 -7.20
CA LEU A 12 12.64 -5.75 -7.42
C LEU A 12 11.94 -4.49 -6.90
N ALA A 13 12.32 -3.99 -5.73
CA ALA A 13 11.78 -2.75 -5.19
C ALA A 13 12.11 -1.52 -6.05
N ARG A 14 13.28 -1.48 -6.72
CA ARG A 14 13.67 -0.39 -7.63
C ARG A 14 12.96 -0.45 -8.98
N GLU A 15 12.68 -1.64 -9.49
CA GLU A 15 12.02 -1.85 -10.78
C GLU A 15 10.53 -1.48 -10.75
N HIS A 16 9.89 -1.58 -9.57
CA HIS A 16 8.46 -1.33 -9.38
C HIS A 16 8.14 -0.09 -8.52
N TYR A 17 8.94 0.96 -8.64
CA TYR A 17 8.93 2.18 -7.81
C TYR A 17 7.70 3.09 -8.01
N GLU A 18 6.50 2.59 -8.16
CA GLU A 18 5.36 3.48 -8.48
C GLU A 18 4.60 4.04 -7.27
N ASN A 19 4.51 3.36 -6.13
CA ASN A 19 3.54 3.71 -5.09
C ASN A 19 4.08 3.91 -3.67
N PHE A 20 5.31 3.49 -3.38
CA PHE A 20 5.90 3.64 -2.05
C PHE A 20 7.39 3.97 -2.17
N PRO A 21 7.92 4.93 -1.38
CA PRO A 21 9.35 5.22 -1.40
C PRO A 21 10.19 4.12 -0.71
N VAL A 22 9.91 2.86 -1.04
CA VAL A 22 10.63 1.68 -0.54
C VAL A 22 12.12 1.75 -0.89
N ALA A 23 12.43 2.35 -2.04
CA ALA A 23 13.79 2.63 -2.48
C ALA A 23 14.26 4.03 -2.06
N SER A 24 13.53 4.70 -1.15
CA SER A 24 13.91 6.03 -0.69
C SER A 24 15.30 6.00 -0.04
N TRP A 25 16.20 6.83 -0.58
CA TRP A 25 17.51 7.03 0.01
C TRP A 25 17.46 7.73 1.38
N LEU A 26 16.28 8.28 1.76
CA LEU A 26 16.04 8.86 3.08
C LEU A 26 15.87 7.80 4.16
N LEU A 27 15.40 6.61 3.83
CA LEU A 27 15.40 5.51 4.80
C LEU A 27 16.83 5.23 5.29
N PRO A 28 17.02 4.99 6.60
CA PRO A 28 18.30 4.52 7.13
C PRO A 28 18.84 3.34 6.34
N ALA A 29 20.14 3.34 6.02
CA ALA A 29 20.75 2.28 5.20
C ALA A 29 20.54 0.88 5.78
N SER A 30 20.51 0.76 7.12
CA SER A 30 20.24 -0.50 7.83
C SER A 30 18.81 -1.02 7.63
N MET A 31 17.84 -0.15 7.37
CA MET A 31 16.45 -0.55 7.18
C MET A 31 16.14 -0.99 5.74
N ARG A 32 16.84 -0.44 4.75
CA ARG A 32 16.51 -0.62 3.32
C ARG A 32 16.39 -2.07 2.87
N PRO A 33 17.34 -2.97 3.19
CA PRO A 33 17.23 -4.37 2.80
C PRO A 33 15.99 -5.04 3.40
N HIS A 34 15.66 -4.73 4.66
CA HIS A 34 14.52 -5.29 5.36
C HIS A 34 13.19 -4.81 4.78
N ILE A 35 13.08 -3.50 4.51
CA ILE A 35 11.89 -2.93 3.87
C ILE A 35 11.74 -3.47 2.44
N ALA A 36 12.84 -3.65 1.71
CA ALA A 36 12.81 -4.26 0.37
C ALA A 36 12.33 -5.72 0.40
N ALA A 37 12.70 -6.50 1.43
CA ALA A 37 12.23 -7.87 1.60
C ALA A 37 10.71 -7.93 1.89
N ILE A 38 10.21 -7.04 2.76
CA ILE A 38 8.77 -6.90 3.06
C ILE A 38 8.01 -6.51 1.78
N TYR A 39 8.52 -5.51 1.05
CA TYR A 39 7.93 -5.07 -0.21
C TYR A 39 7.88 -6.18 -1.25
N ALA A 40 8.99 -6.89 -1.45
CA ALA A 40 9.07 -7.98 -2.43
C ALA A 40 8.04 -9.08 -2.14
N PHE A 41 7.85 -9.43 -0.86
CA PHE A 41 6.83 -10.38 -0.43
C PHE A 41 5.42 -9.88 -0.76
N ALA A 42 5.09 -8.64 -0.39
CA ALA A 42 3.78 -8.05 -0.63
C ALA A 42 3.50 -7.87 -2.12
N ARG A 43 4.47 -7.36 -2.89
CA ARG A 43 4.33 -7.15 -4.33
C ARG A 43 4.09 -8.46 -5.09
N ARG A 44 4.82 -9.54 -4.73
CA ARG A 44 4.64 -10.83 -5.37
C ARG A 44 3.25 -11.43 -5.10
N ALA A 45 2.74 -11.25 -3.87
CA ALA A 45 1.39 -11.68 -3.51
C ALA A 45 0.30 -10.85 -4.24
N ASP A 46 0.51 -9.55 -4.38
CA ASP A 46 -0.34 -8.64 -5.14
C ASP A 46 -0.38 -9.05 -6.64
N ASP A 47 0.77 -9.37 -7.23
CA ASP A 47 0.86 -9.88 -8.59
C ASP A 47 0.03 -11.16 -8.79
N PHE A 48 -0.03 -12.07 -7.81
CA PHE A 48 -0.87 -13.27 -7.90
C PHE A 48 -2.37 -12.93 -7.96
N ALA A 49 -2.81 -11.92 -7.22
CA ALA A 49 -4.20 -11.47 -7.25
C ALA A 49 -4.57 -10.78 -8.57
N ASP A 50 -3.60 -10.14 -9.22
CA ASP A 50 -3.81 -9.31 -10.43
C ASP A 50 -3.36 -9.96 -11.74
N GLU A 51 -2.74 -11.17 -11.72
CA GLU A 51 -2.17 -11.83 -12.91
C GLU A 51 -3.23 -12.01 -14.01
N PRO A 52 -3.03 -11.42 -15.20
CA PRO A 52 -3.97 -11.55 -16.29
C PRO A 52 -4.10 -13.00 -16.79
N GLY A 53 -5.32 -13.43 -17.07
CA GLY A 53 -5.59 -14.75 -17.67
C GLY A 53 -5.60 -15.91 -16.67
N LEU A 54 -5.44 -15.68 -15.37
CA LEU A 54 -5.68 -16.68 -14.34
C LEU A 54 -7.15 -16.67 -13.91
N GLU A 55 -7.69 -17.87 -13.65
CA GLU A 55 -8.98 -18.05 -12.99
C GLU A 55 -8.85 -17.73 -11.49
N ASP A 56 -9.93 -17.29 -10.85
CA ASP A 56 -9.92 -16.94 -9.43
C ASP A 56 -9.43 -18.11 -8.53
N ALA A 57 -9.79 -19.35 -8.88
CA ALA A 57 -9.32 -20.53 -8.16
C ALA A 57 -7.79 -20.71 -8.22
N ASP A 58 -7.16 -20.36 -9.33
CA ASP A 58 -5.71 -20.41 -9.49
C ASP A 58 -5.03 -19.29 -8.68
N ARG A 59 -5.62 -18.08 -8.67
CA ARG A 59 -5.14 -16.97 -7.85
C ARG A 59 -5.19 -17.31 -6.36
N PHE A 60 -6.31 -17.86 -5.89
CA PHE A 60 -6.42 -18.31 -4.47
C PHE A 60 -5.38 -19.37 -4.15
N ARG A 61 -5.17 -20.36 -5.03
CA ARG A 61 -4.15 -21.40 -4.80
C ARG A 61 -2.74 -20.80 -4.68
N LEU A 62 -2.38 -19.83 -5.53
CA LEU A 62 -1.08 -19.17 -5.45
C LEU A 62 -0.92 -18.40 -4.11
N LEU A 63 -1.96 -17.70 -3.67
CA LEU A 63 -1.96 -17.00 -2.39
C LEU A 63 -1.90 -17.97 -1.20
N ASP A 64 -2.59 -19.12 -1.28
CA ASP A 64 -2.56 -20.16 -0.23
C ASP A 64 -1.16 -20.82 -0.16
N ASP A 65 -0.56 -21.12 -1.31
CA ASP A 65 0.82 -21.63 -1.37
C ASP A 65 1.82 -20.61 -0.80
N TRP A 66 1.61 -19.32 -1.07
CA TRP A 66 2.44 -18.23 -0.55
C TRP A 66 2.34 -18.10 0.97
N GLU A 67 1.11 -18.17 1.52
CA GLU A 67 0.87 -18.19 2.97
C GLU A 67 1.45 -19.43 3.63
N ALA A 68 1.24 -20.61 3.06
CA ALA A 68 1.83 -21.84 3.58
C ALA A 68 3.36 -21.78 3.65
N ARG A 69 3.99 -21.05 2.74
CA ARG A 69 5.43 -20.77 2.80
C ARG A 69 5.79 -19.81 3.95
N LEU A 70 5.00 -18.77 4.18
CA LEU A 70 5.19 -17.85 5.30
C LEU A 70 5.15 -18.57 6.65
N ASP A 71 4.29 -19.57 6.80
CA ASP A 71 4.04 -20.25 8.08
C ASP A 71 5.04 -21.36 8.41
N ARG A 72 5.92 -21.73 7.50
CA ARG A 72 6.95 -22.77 7.77
C ARG A 72 7.93 -22.32 8.85
N GLU A 73 8.21 -23.21 9.79
CA GLU A 73 9.14 -22.94 10.89
C GLU A 73 10.63 -22.98 10.49
N SER A 74 10.97 -23.65 9.38
CA SER A 74 12.36 -23.71 8.90
C SER A 74 12.47 -23.78 7.37
N TRP A 75 13.22 -22.88 6.78
CA TRP A 75 13.44 -22.74 5.34
C TRP A 75 14.61 -23.55 4.77
N GLY A 76 15.15 -24.50 5.54
CA GLY A 76 16.27 -25.34 5.13
C GLY A 76 15.90 -26.55 4.26
N GLN A 77 14.64 -26.94 4.18
CA GLN A 77 14.15 -28.09 3.42
C GLN A 77 12.92 -27.69 2.61
N THR A 78 13.11 -27.14 1.42
CA THR A 78 12.04 -26.78 0.50
C THR A 78 11.64 -28.04 -0.30
N PRO A 79 10.47 -28.67 -0.05
CA PRO A 79 9.90 -29.53 -1.07
C PRO A 79 9.48 -28.66 -2.26
N PRO A 80 9.68 -29.12 -3.50
CA PRO A 80 9.19 -28.39 -4.66
C PRO A 80 7.66 -28.28 -4.55
N LEU A 81 7.12 -27.09 -4.88
CA LEU A 81 5.68 -26.90 -5.02
C LEU A 81 5.16 -27.90 -6.03
N ARG A 82 4.04 -28.57 -5.70
CA ARG A 82 3.38 -29.50 -6.61
C ARG A 82 2.82 -28.73 -7.79
N THR A 83 3.52 -28.79 -8.91
CA THR A 83 3.05 -28.27 -10.19
C THR A 83 2.05 -29.24 -10.79
N ASN A 84 0.78 -28.86 -10.81
CA ASN A 84 -0.17 -29.49 -11.74
C ASN A 84 -0.08 -28.71 -13.06
N GLY A 85 0.85 -29.09 -13.93
CA GLY A 85 0.83 -29.03 -15.38
C GLY A 85 0.53 -27.73 -16.13
N ARG A 86 0.28 -26.59 -15.49
CA ARG A 86 0.12 -25.27 -16.12
C ARG A 86 0.85 -24.18 -15.33
N GLY A 87 2.10 -24.09 -15.55
CA GLY A 87 2.91 -22.94 -15.87
C GLY A 87 3.22 -21.86 -14.82
N LEU A 88 3.15 -22.06 -13.49
CA LEU A 88 3.86 -21.19 -12.55
C LEU A 88 4.58 -22.05 -11.50
N SER A 89 5.80 -22.48 -11.84
CA SER A 89 6.74 -22.99 -10.83
C SER A 89 7.26 -21.82 -9.98
N PRO A 90 7.51 -22.03 -8.66
CA PRO A 90 8.25 -21.08 -7.86
C PRO A 90 9.56 -20.76 -8.59
N THR A 91 9.77 -19.49 -8.84
CA THR A 91 11.02 -19.06 -9.45
C THR A 91 12.12 -19.12 -8.38
N SER A 92 13.36 -19.25 -8.80
CA SER A 92 14.50 -19.07 -7.90
C SER A 92 14.46 -17.73 -7.16
N GLY A 93 13.73 -16.74 -7.71
CA GLY A 93 13.46 -15.44 -7.10
C GLY A 93 12.53 -15.51 -5.88
N ASP A 94 11.50 -16.35 -5.91
CA ASP A 94 10.56 -16.51 -4.78
C ASP A 94 11.28 -17.07 -3.55
N ASP A 95 12.23 -17.99 -3.74
CA ASP A 95 13.05 -18.52 -2.65
C ASP A 95 13.99 -17.47 -2.05
N LEU A 96 14.50 -16.53 -2.87
CA LEU A 96 15.29 -15.42 -2.38
C LEU A 96 14.43 -14.43 -1.57
N ILE A 97 13.20 -14.15 -2.02
CA ILE A 97 12.25 -13.31 -1.27
C ILE A 97 12.02 -13.90 0.13
N PHE A 98 11.64 -15.17 0.23
CA PHE A 98 11.36 -15.78 1.52
C PHE A 98 12.59 -15.86 2.42
N ARG A 99 13.77 -16.12 1.86
CA ARG A 99 15.02 -16.14 2.63
C ARG A 99 15.34 -14.76 3.23
N ALA A 100 15.16 -13.69 2.46
CA ALA A 100 15.33 -12.32 2.95
C ALA A 100 14.27 -11.96 3.99
N LEU A 101 13.01 -12.33 3.74
CA LEU A 101 11.90 -12.08 4.64
C LEU A 101 12.08 -12.79 5.99
N GLU A 102 12.43 -14.06 6.01
CA GLU A 102 12.63 -14.79 7.25
C GLU A 102 13.76 -14.18 8.11
N ASN A 103 14.88 -13.83 7.48
CA ASN A 103 15.95 -13.14 8.18
C ASN A 103 15.45 -11.79 8.75
N THR A 104 14.59 -11.08 8.02
CA THR A 104 13.99 -9.82 8.46
C THR A 104 13.04 -10.03 9.63
N ILE A 105 12.15 -11.03 9.55
CA ILE A 105 11.23 -11.38 10.63
C ILE A 105 11.98 -11.71 11.90
N ARG A 106 13.04 -12.53 11.82
CA ARG A 106 13.85 -12.90 12.99
C ARG A 106 14.62 -11.71 13.55
N ALA A 107 15.26 -10.91 12.69
CA ALA A 107 16.10 -9.78 13.12
C ALA A 107 15.31 -8.70 13.86
N HIS A 108 14.05 -8.51 13.50
CA HIS A 108 13.18 -7.46 14.05
C HIS A 108 11.98 -8.00 14.81
N THR A 109 11.89 -9.32 15.02
CA THR A 109 10.78 -9.98 15.74
C THR A 109 9.42 -9.54 15.18
N LEU A 110 9.29 -9.53 13.84
CA LEU A 110 8.10 -9.02 13.17
C LEU A 110 6.90 -9.95 13.39
N PRO A 111 5.72 -9.43 13.75
CA PRO A 111 4.50 -10.23 13.87
C PRO A 111 4.06 -10.79 12.51
N ARG A 112 3.95 -12.12 12.39
CA ARG A 112 3.47 -12.76 11.16
C ARG A 112 2.02 -12.37 10.82
N SER A 113 1.21 -12.02 11.82
CA SER A 113 -0.16 -11.55 11.63
C SER A 113 -0.26 -10.36 10.66
N LEU A 114 0.73 -9.47 10.62
CA LEU A 114 0.74 -8.34 9.69
C LEU A 114 0.87 -8.79 8.23
N PHE A 115 1.59 -9.88 7.97
CA PHE A 115 1.70 -10.48 6.64
C PHE A 115 0.42 -11.24 6.26
N HIS A 116 -0.22 -11.93 7.21
CA HIS A 116 -1.53 -12.57 7.01
C HIS A 116 -2.62 -11.55 6.68
N ASP A 117 -2.62 -10.39 7.35
CA ASP A 117 -3.52 -9.29 7.01
C ASP A 117 -3.37 -8.86 5.55
N LEU A 118 -2.14 -8.66 5.06
CA LEU A 118 -1.86 -8.34 3.65
C LEU A 118 -2.40 -9.42 2.71
N LEU A 119 -2.10 -10.70 2.98
CA LEU A 119 -2.58 -11.80 2.16
C LEU A 119 -4.12 -11.89 2.15
N SER A 120 -4.77 -11.63 3.28
CA SER A 120 -6.23 -11.55 3.38
C SER A 120 -6.81 -10.41 2.51
N ALA A 121 -6.13 -9.25 2.45
CA ALA A 121 -6.53 -8.16 1.57
C ALA A 121 -6.38 -8.54 0.08
N PHE A 122 -5.26 -9.15 -0.30
CA PHE A 122 -5.05 -9.60 -1.69
C PHE A 122 -6.06 -10.67 -2.11
N ARG A 123 -6.44 -11.60 -1.20
CA ARG A 123 -7.56 -12.53 -1.47
C ARG A 123 -8.87 -11.80 -1.70
N GLN A 124 -9.14 -10.74 -0.95
CA GLN A 124 -10.32 -9.91 -1.16
C GLN A 124 -10.29 -9.26 -2.55
N ASP A 125 -9.14 -8.79 -3.03
CA ASP A 125 -9.00 -8.16 -4.34
C ASP A 125 -9.32 -9.10 -5.50
N VAL A 126 -9.20 -10.41 -5.32
CA VAL A 126 -9.61 -11.40 -6.32
C VAL A 126 -11.11 -11.35 -6.60
N VAL A 127 -11.94 -11.15 -5.57
CA VAL A 127 -13.41 -11.30 -5.68
C VAL A 127 -14.21 -10.03 -5.41
N THR A 128 -13.69 -9.10 -4.61
CA THR A 128 -14.43 -7.89 -4.20
C THR A 128 -14.19 -6.75 -5.18
N ARG A 129 -15.23 -6.34 -5.88
CA ARG A 129 -15.17 -5.29 -6.90
C ARG A 129 -15.84 -3.99 -6.46
N ARG A 130 -16.69 -4.03 -5.44
CA ARG A 130 -17.51 -2.91 -4.95
C ARG A 130 -17.62 -2.96 -3.43
N TYR A 131 -17.70 -1.81 -2.82
CA TYR A 131 -17.86 -1.64 -1.38
C TYR A 131 -19.20 -0.98 -1.08
N LYS A 132 -19.92 -1.48 -0.09
CA LYS A 132 -21.25 -0.94 0.28
C LYS A 132 -21.12 0.27 1.19
N THR A 133 -20.25 0.18 2.18
CA THR A 133 -20.13 1.17 3.26
C THR A 133 -18.68 1.61 3.46
N TRP A 134 -18.49 2.72 4.17
CA TRP A 134 -17.17 3.13 4.64
C TRP A 134 -16.53 2.10 5.57
N ALA A 135 -17.33 1.40 6.38
CA ALA A 135 -16.81 0.34 7.22
C ALA A 135 -16.11 -0.76 6.39
N ASP A 136 -16.68 -1.14 5.25
CA ASP A 136 -16.08 -2.13 4.34
C ASP A 136 -14.75 -1.63 3.75
N VAL A 137 -14.70 -0.36 3.31
CA VAL A 137 -13.47 0.24 2.76
C VAL A 137 -12.39 0.36 3.82
N LEU A 138 -12.76 0.79 5.02
CA LEU A 138 -11.80 0.95 6.12
C LEU A 138 -11.30 -0.40 6.63
N ASP A 139 -12.14 -1.46 6.65
CA ASP A 139 -11.68 -2.81 6.97
C ASP A 139 -10.69 -3.34 5.92
N TYR A 140 -10.94 -3.06 4.64
CA TYR A 140 -9.97 -3.36 3.60
C TYR A 140 -8.64 -2.61 3.84
N CYS A 141 -8.67 -1.29 4.09
CA CYS A 141 -7.48 -0.49 4.39
C CYS A 141 -6.74 -0.99 5.64
N ARG A 142 -7.46 -1.44 6.67
CA ARG A 142 -6.87 -2.04 7.88
C ARG A 142 -5.97 -3.23 7.55
N ARG A 143 -6.34 -4.04 6.57
CA ARG A 143 -5.59 -5.23 6.17
C ARG A 143 -4.57 -4.96 5.06
N SER A 144 -4.85 -4.04 4.15
CA SER A 144 -3.97 -3.75 3.01
C SER A 144 -2.92 -2.68 3.29
N ALA A 145 -3.19 -1.71 4.19
CA ALA A 145 -2.33 -0.56 4.39
C ALA A 145 -1.69 -0.47 5.79
N HIS A 146 -2.45 -0.76 6.87
CA HIS A 146 -1.89 -0.69 8.24
C HIS A 146 -0.65 -1.57 8.43
N PRO A 147 -0.62 -2.83 7.95
CA PRO A 147 0.54 -3.68 8.13
C PRO A 147 1.83 -3.06 7.60
N VAL A 148 1.76 -2.33 6.49
CA VAL A 148 2.94 -1.69 5.87
C VAL A 148 3.57 -0.68 6.84
N GLY A 149 2.78 0.23 7.38
CA GLY A 149 3.25 1.24 8.33
C GLY A 149 3.79 0.63 9.62
N ARG A 150 3.06 -0.34 10.18
CA ARG A 150 3.47 -1.05 11.40
C ARG A 150 4.78 -1.82 11.20
N LEU A 151 4.95 -2.52 10.05
CA LEU A 151 6.20 -3.21 9.73
C LEU A 151 7.37 -2.23 9.60
N VAL A 152 7.17 -1.06 9.01
CA VAL A 152 8.20 0.01 8.95
C VAL A 152 8.58 0.47 10.37
N LEU A 153 7.61 0.68 11.25
CA LEU A 153 7.87 1.07 12.64
C LEU A 153 8.64 -0.03 13.40
N ARG A 154 8.26 -1.31 13.27
CA ARG A 154 8.97 -2.44 13.90
C ARG A 154 10.41 -2.59 13.40
N VAL A 155 10.65 -2.47 12.09
CA VAL A 155 12.01 -2.48 11.51
C VAL A 155 12.85 -1.31 12.05
N ALA A 156 12.22 -0.17 12.34
CA ALA A 156 12.87 0.99 12.94
C ALA A 156 13.04 0.87 14.47
N GLY A 157 12.57 -0.21 15.09
CA GLY A 157 12.68 -0.45 16.55
C GLY A 157 11.60 0.24 17.40
N TYR A 158 10.51 0.68 16.78
CA TYR A 158 9.35 1.24 17.50
C TYR A 158 8.28 0.18 17.69
N ASP A 159 7.83 0.00 18.92
CA ASP A 159 6.72 -0.85 19.33
C ASP A 159 5.85 -0.07 20.30
N ASP A 160 4.95 0.76 19.76
CA ASP A 160 4.16 1.73 20.52
C ASP A 160 2.78 1.83 19.89
N GLU A 161 1.73 1.60 20.70
CA GLU A 161 0.33 1.57 20.24
C GLU A 161 -0.13 2.94 19.70
N GLN A 162 0.34 4.04 20.26
CA GLN A 162 -0.02 5.38 19.81
C GLN A 162 0.61 5.66 18.44
N LEU A 163 1.87 5.28 18.24
CA LEU A 163 2.53 5.39 16.94
C LEU A 163 1.86 4.49 15.90
N ASP A 164 1.47 3.27 16.29
CA ASP A 164 0.73 2.36 15.41
C ASP A 164 -0.59 2.99 14.97
N ALA A 165 -1.40 3.52 15.90
CA ALA A 165 -2.67 4.16 15.57
C ALA A 165 -2.50 5.40 14.65
N GLN A 166 -1.46 6.19 14.86
CA GLN A 166 -1.14 7.33 14.00
C GLN A 166 -0.64 6.87 12.62
N SER A 167 0.20 5.85 12.56
CA SER A 167 0.67 5.24 11.33
C SER A 167 -0.49 4.65 10.51
N ASP A 168 -1.41 3.93 11.16
CA ASP A 168 -2.60 3.36 10.55
C ASP A 168 -3.46 4.43 9.89
N ALA A 169 -3.64 5.58 10.55
CA ALA A 169 -4.38 6.70 9.99
C ALA A 169 -3.71 7.28 8.74
N VAL A 170 -2.37 7.45 8.74
CA VAL A 170 -1.61 7.91 7.57
C VAL A 170 -1.68 6.88 6.45
N CYS A 171 -1.47 5.60 6.75
CA CYS A 171 -1.53 4.53 5.75
C CYS A 171 -2.91 4.42 5.10
N THR A 172 -3.99 4.53 5.89
CA THR A 172 -5.36 4.61 5.35
C THR A 172 -5.52 5.85 4.47
N ALA A 173 -5.06 7.03 4.90
CA ALA A 173 -5.15 8.24 4.10
C ALA A 173 -4.40 8.15 2.78
N LEU A 174 -3.23 7.54 2.76
CA LEU A 174 -2.44 7.28 1.54
C LEU A 174 -3.17 6.32 0.60
N GLN A 175 -3.74 5.24 1.14
CA GLN A 175 -4.50 4.26 0.36
C GLN A 175 -5.76 4.89 -0.25
N LEU A 176 -6.52 5.67 0.52
CA LEU A 176 -7.68 6.40 0.01
C LEU A 176 -7.27 7.43 -1.05
N THR A 177 -6.17 8.17 -0.82
CA THR A 177 -5.65 9.11 -1.83
C THR A 177 -5.34 8.40 -3.15
N ASN A 178 -4.75 7.20 -3.07
CA ASN A 178 -4.49 6.39 -4.26
C ASN A 178 -5.80 5.97 -4.94
N PHE A 179 -6.84 5.56 -4.21
CA PHE A 179 -8.15 5.22 -4.80
C PHE A 179 -8.79 6.40 -5.53
N TRP A 180 -8.67 7.62 -5.00
CA TRP A 180 -9.20 8.81 -5.68
C TRP A 180 -8.38 9.18 -6.91
N GLN A 181 -7.07 9.05 -6.83
CA GLN A 181 -6.13 9.31 -7.92
C GLN A 181 -6.29 8.28 -9.06
N ASP A 182 -6.50 7.02 -8.72
CA ASP A 182 -6.50 5.89 -9.66
C ASP A 182 -7.88 5.42 -10.08
N LEU A 183 -8.95 6.15 -9.73
CA LEU A 183 -10.33 5.79 -10.04
C LEU A 183 -10.54 5.33 -11.49
N ALA A 184 -9.96 6.02 -12.48
CA ALA A 184 -10.10 5.64 -13.88
C ALA A 184 -9.35 4.36 -14.24
N ILE A 185 -8.24 4.06 -13.57
CA ILE A 185 -7.44 2.83 -13.75
C ILE A 185 -8.19 1.67 -13.11
N ASP A 186 -8.64 1.86 -11.87
CA ASP A 186 -9.37 0.85 -11.10
C ASP A 186 -10.71 0.51 -11.76
N TRP A 187 -11.42 1.52 -12.30
CA TRP A 187 -12.64 1.30 -13.06
C TRP A 187 -12.42 0.38 -14.25
N ARG A 188 -11.37 0.60 -15.06
CA ARG A 188 -11.03 -0.27 -16.20
C ARG A 188 -10.69 -1.70 -15.77
N ARG A 189 -10.21 -1.89 -14.55
CA ARG A 189 -9.96 -3.21 -13.92
C ARG A 189 -11.21 -3.80 -13.26
N GLY A 190 -12.36 -3.11 -13.38
CA GLY A 190 -13.61 -3.52 -12.78
C GLY A 190 -13.75 -3.22 -11.28
N ARG A 191 -12.83 -2.46 -10.68
CA ARG A 191 -12.80 -2.12 -9.25
C ARG A 191 -13.32 -0.71 -8.99
N LEU A 192 -14.03 -0.53 -7.87
CA LEU A 192 -14.51 0.78 -7.42
C LEU A 192 -14.53 0.85 -5.90
N TYR A 193 -13.68 1.72 -5.34
CA TYR A 193 -13.50 1.88 -3.90
C TYR A 193 -14.37 2.99 -3.30
N VAL A 194 -15.08 3.79 -4.10
CA VAL A 194 -16.06 4.76 -3.59
C VAL A 194 -17.27 3.99 -3.06
N PRO A 195 -17.62 4.09 -1.76
CA PRO A 195 -18.71 3.31 -1.18
C PRO A 195 -20.06 3.62 -1.83
N LEU A 196 -20.92 2.60 -1.91
CA LEU A 196 -22.27 2.73 -2.47
C LEU A 196 -23.06 3.82 -1.71
N GLU A 197 -22.95 3.89 -0.40
CA GLU A 197 -23.66 4.88 0.42
C GLU A 197 -23.35 6.34 0.05
N ASP A 198 -22.10 6.65 -0.35
CA ASP A 198 -21.74 8.01 -0.80
C ASP A 198 -22.16 8.25 -2.25
N ARG A 199 -22.11 7.22 -3.10
CA ARG A 199 -22.60 7.29 -4.48
C ARG A 199 -24.11 7.51 -4.53
N ASP A 200 -24.86 6.76 -3.72
CA ASP A 200 -26.34 6.90 -3.61
C ASP A 200 -26.72 8.28 -3.08
N ARG A 201 -26.02 8.76 -2.03
CA ARG A 201 -26.26 10.10 -1.47
C ARG A 201 -26.02 11.20 -2.49
N ALA A 202 -25.04 11.02 -3.36
CA ALA A 202 -24.68 11.99 -4.40
C ALA A 202 -25.43 11.76 -5.73
N TRP A 203 -26.19 10.67 -5.88
CA TRP A 203 -26.84 10.24 -7.12
C TRP A 203 -25.84 9.94 -8.27
N ALA A 204 -24.61 9.54 -7.92
CA ALA A 204 -23.57 9.21 -8.88
C ALA A 204 -23.80 7.84 -9.53
N LYS A 205 -23.76 7.79 -10.86
CA LYS A 205 -24.08 6.57 -11.63
C LYS A 205 -22.82 5.97 -12.25
N GLU A 206 -22.68 4.65 -12.15
CA GLU A 206 -21.54 3.94 -12.77
C GLU A 206 -21.49 4.14 -14.29
N SER A 207 -22.63 4.36 -14.96
CA SER A 207 -22.67 4.66 -16.39
C SER A 207 -21.92 5.94 -16.80
N ASP A 208 -21.69 6.85 -15.87
CA ASP A 208 -20.87 8.05 -16.15
C ASP A 208 -19.39 7.68 -16.21
N LEU A 209 -18.95 6.76 -15.35
CA LEU A 209 -17.57 6.24 -15.38
C LEU A 209 -17.32 5.39 -16.64
N ASP A 210 -18.32 4.61 -17.11
CA ASP A 210 -18.28 3.91 -18.40
C ASP A 210 -18.04 4.88 -19.56
N ALA A 211 -18.67 6.04 -19.48
CA ALA A 211 -18.52 7.11 -20.47
C ALA A 211 -17.25 7.97 -20.25
N GLY A 212 -16.42 7.65 -19.26
CA GLY A 212 -15.21 8.43 -18.92
C GLY A 212 -15.52 9.85 -18.44
N ARG A 213 -16.67 10.08 -17.80
CA ARG A 213 -17.14 11.40 -17.39
C ARG A 213 -17.11 11.58 -15.87
N MET A 214 -16.47 12.65 -15.42
CA MET A 214 -16.53 13.12 -14.04
C MET A 214 -17.66 14.14 -13.88
N THR A 215 -18.86 13.67 -13.50
CA THR A 215 -20.05 14.52 -13.32
C THR A 215 -20.03 15.23 -11.95
N PRO A 216 -20.85 16.29 -11.76
CA PRO A 216 -20.98 16.97 -10.46
C PRO A 216 -21.38 16.01 -9.32
N GLU A 217 -22.16 14.96 -9.61
CA GLU A 217 -22.57 13.93 -8.67
C GLU A 217 -21.37 13.11 -8.20
N TRP A 218 -20.53 12.66 -9.14
CA TRP A 218 -19.28 11.97 -8.82
C TRP A 218 -18.31 12.86 -8.04
N GLN A 219 -18.21 14.15 -8.44
CA GLN A 219 -17.39 15.11 -7.69
C GLN A 219 -17.89 15.28 -6.25
N ALA A 220 -19.21 15.25 -6.01
CA ALA A 220 -19.78 15.35 -4.68
C ALA A 220 -19.46 14.12 -3.83
N ALA A 221 -19.59 12.89 -4.37
CA ALA A 221 -19.21 11.66 -3.71
C ALA A 221 -17.71 11.64 -3.35
N LEU A 222 -16.84 12.01 -4.29
CA LEU A 222 -15.40 12.05 -4.09
C LEU A 222 -14.95 13.14 -3.12
N ARG A 223 -15.62 14.30 -3.07
CA ARG A 223 -15.35 15.35 -2.06
C ARG A 223 -15.63 14.84 -0.64
N ALA A 224 -16.70 14.08 -0.44
CA ALA A 224 -16.99 13.48 0.87
C ALA A 224 -15.88 12.50 1.28
N GLY A 225 -15.43 11.63 0.36
CA GLY A 225 -14.29 10.73 0.59
C GLY A 225 -12.98 11.46 0.85
N SER A 226 -12.72 12.52 0.08
CA SER A 226 -11.52 13.35 0.23
C SER A 226 -11.47 14.08 1.58
N GLN A 227 -12.61 14.60 2.07
CA GLN A 227 -12.69 15.20 3.39
C GLN A 227 -12.30 14.20 4.49
N ARG A 228 -12.83 12.97 4.46
CA ARG A 228 -12.45 11.90 5.39
C ARG A 228 -10.97 11.55 5.30
N THR A 229 -10.41 11.57 4.08
CA THR A 229 -8.99 11.32 3.83
C THR A 229 -8.13 12.38 4.51
N ARG A 230 -8.51 13.66 4.43
CA ARG A 230 -7.80 14.75 5.13
C ARG A 230 -7.83 14.59 6.64
N GLU A 231 -8.99 14.27 7.20
CA GLU A 231 -9.13 14.02 8.65
C GLU A 231 -8.24 12.87 9.12
N LEU A 232 -8.03 11.84 8.28
CA LEU A 232 -7.10 10.76 8.56
C LEU A 232 -5.64 11.23 8.52
N PHE A 233 -5.25 12.03 7.52
CA PHE A 233 -3.91 12.63 7.48
C PHE A 233 -3.66 13.46 8.73
N ASP A 234 -4.60 14.31 9.15
CA ASP A 234 -4.46 15.16 10.32
C ASP A 234 -4.34 14.33 11.61
N ARG A 235 -5.18 13.31 11.77
CA ARG A 235 -5.14 12.39 12.92
C ARG A 235 -3.83 11.62 13.01
N GLY A 236 -3.30 11.18 11.88
CA GLY A 236 -2.06 10.41 11.82
C GLY A 236 -0.79 11.26 11.83
N ARG A 237 -0.87 12.59 11.70
CA ARG A 237 0.26 13.49 11.56
C ARG A 237 1.33 13.34 12.66
N GLY A 238 0.90 12.95 13.86
CA GLY A 238 1.77 12.78 15.03
C GLY A 238 2.85 11.71 14.84
N VAL A 239 2.66 10.70 13.99
CA VAL A 239 3.68 9.68 13.71
C VAL A 239 4.98 10.31 13.20
N CYS A 240 4.90 11.42 12.46
CA CYS A 240 6.06 12.15 11.96
C CYS A 240 6.90 12.81 13.09
N ASP A 241 6.29 13.06 14.23
CA ASP A 241 6.96 13.65 15.40
C ASP A 241 7.40 12.60 16.43
N GLY A 242 6.76 11.44 16.43
CA GLY A 242 7.03 10.33 17.34
C GLY A 242 8.29 9.52 17.00
N VAL A 243 8.77 9.60 15.76
CA VAL A 243 9.99 8.92 15.31
C VAL A 243 11.17 9.90 15.24
N THR A 244 12.40 9.37 15.08
CA THR A 244 13.64 10.17 15.08
C THR A 244 14.48 9.98 13.83
N GLY A 245 15.53 10.77 13.69
CA GLY A 245 16.54 10.61 12.65
C GLY A 245 16.00 10.75 11.22
N ARG A 246 16.53 9.94 10.33
CA ARG A 246 16.17 9.97 8.88
C ARG A 246 14.74 9.51 8.65
N LEU A 247 14.23 8.55 9.45
CA LEU A 247 12.86 8.07 9.34
C LEU A 247 11.84 9.21 9.53
N ARG A 248 12.10 10.15 10.46
CA ARG A 248 11.26 11.33 10.64
C ARG A 248 11.10 12.14 9.35
N TRP A 249 12.20 12.35 8.62
CA TRP A 249 12.16 13.08 7.36
C TRP A 249 11.39 12.32 6.28
N GLU A 250 11.60 11.00 6.23
CA GLU A 250 10.86 10.11 5.33
C GLU A 250 9.36 10.21 5.56
N LEU A 251 8.90 10.03 6.81
CA LEU A 251 7.48 10.09 7.14
C LEU A 251 6.86 11.47 6.90
N ARG A 252 7.61 12.56 7.16
CA ARG A 252 7.15 13.92 6.84
C ARG A 252 6.94 14.12 5.34
N LEU A 253 7.87 13.67 4.52
CA LEU A 253 7.77 13.79 3.06
C LEU A 253 6.69 12.86 2.50
N THR A 254 6.52 11.67 3.06
CA THR A 254 5.41 10.77 2.71
C THR A 254 4.05 11.40 3.02
N TRP A 255 3.89 11.94 4.23
CA TRP A 255 2.66 12.64 4.63
C TRP A 255 2.38 13.86 3.73
N LEU A 256 3.38 14.71 3.50
CA LEU A 256 3.27 15.90 2.66
C LEU A 256 3.00 15.53 1.18
N GLY A 257 3.66 14.50 0.69
CA GLY A 257 3.48 13.99 -0.68
C GLY A 257 2.08 13.46 -0.92
N GLY A 258 1.59 12.60 -0.04
CA GLY A 258 0.22 12.07 -0.12
C GLY A 258 -0.83 13.18 -0.03
N SER A 259 -0.69 14.08 0.95
CA SER A 259 -1.56 15.26 1.06
C SER A 259 -1.54 16.12 -0.21
N ARG A 260 -0.36 16.29 -0.82
CA ARG A 260 -0.23 17.06 -2.06
C ARG A 260 -0.88 16.39 -3.26
N VAL A 261 -0.80 15.06 -3.37
CA VAL A 261 -1.53 14.32 -4.43
C VAL A 261 -3.03 14.48 -4.25
N LEU A 262 -3.54 14.38 -3.01
CA LEU A 262 -4.95 14.62 -2.71
C LEU A 262 -5.38 16.04 -3.12
N GLU A 263 -4.61 17.08 -2.74
CA GLU A 263 -4.87 18.46 -3.14
C GLU A 263 -4.93 18.62 -4.67
N LYS A 264 -4.00 17.98 -5.41
CA LYS A 264 -3.99 18.04 -6.88
C LYS A 264 -5.20 17.34 -7.49
N THR A 265 -5.61 16.20 -6.93
CA THR A 265 -6.79 15.45 -7.39
C THR A 265 -8.07 16.28 -7.21
N GLU A 266 -8.21 16.95 -6.07
CA GLU A 266 -9.33 17.87 -5.82
C GLU A 266 -9.31 19.09 -6.73
N ALA A 267 -8.13 19.71 -6.90
CA ALA A 267 -7.97 20.88 -7.76
C ALA A 267 -8.28 20.57 -9.24
N ALA A 268 -8.05 19.31 -9.67
CA ALA A 268 -8.47 18.82 -10.98
C ALA A 268 -9.96 18.47 -11.05
N GLY A 269 -10.76 18.74 -10.00
CA GLY A 269 -12.17 18.35 -9.93
C GLY A 269 -12.36 16.83 -9.97
N PHE A 270 -11.36 16.05 -9.53
CA PHE A 270 -11.31 14.59 -9.61
C PHE A 270 -11.37 14.03 -11.05
N ASP A 271 -11.16 14.86 -12.08
CA ASP A 271 -11.14 14.38 -13.46
C ASP A 271 -9.85 13.60 -13.79
N VAL A 272 -9.79 12.39 -13.24
CA VAL A 272 -8.66 11.46 -13.40
C VAL A 272 -8.76 10.63 -14.70
N PHE A 273 -9.85 10.76 -15.45
CA PHE A 273 -9.98 10.10 -16.74
C PHE A 273 -9.10 10.75 -17.81
N ASN A 274 -8.97 12.08 -17.76
CA ASN A 274 -8.16 12.86 -18.70
C ASN A 274 -6.73 13.07 -18.22
N HIS A 275 -6.52 13.15 -16.92
CA HIS A 275 -5.21 13.39 -16.34
C HIS A 275 -5.08 12.79 -14.94
N ARG A 276 -4.14 11.86 -14.76
CA ARG A 276 -3.79 11.31 -13.44
C ARG A 276 -2.90 12.30 -12.69
N PRO A 277 -3.37 12.94 -11.59
CA PRO A 277 -2.54 13.85 -10.82
C PRO A 277 -1.39 13.11 -10.12
N THR A 278 -0.16 13.57 -10.33
CA THR A 278 1.04 12.99 -9.72
C THR A 278 1.95 14.08 -9.14
N LEU A 279 2.87 13.68 -8.27
CA LEU A 279 3.96 14.56 -7.87
C LEU A 279 4.93 14.74 -9.04
N THR A 280 5.39 15.97 -9.20
CA THR A 280 6.37 16.33 -10.22
C THR A 280 7.61 16.91 -9.56
N ALA A 281 8.72 17.02 -10.28
CA ALA A 281 9.94 17.64 -9.77
C ALA A 281 9.70 19.09 -9.28
N SER A 282 8.70 19.79 -9.80
CA SER A 282 8.33 21.14 -9.35
C SER A 282 7.66 21.15 -7.97
N ASP A 283 7.10 20.05 -7.50
CA ASP A 283 6.54 19.97 -6.13
C ASP A 283 7.66 19.81 -5.07
N ALA A 284 8.82 19.23 -5.43
CA ALA A 284 9.87 18.87 -4.49
C ALA A 284 10.37 20.04 -3.63
N PRO A 285 10.67 21.24 -4.15
CA PRO A 285 11.14 22.37 -3.32
C PRO A 285 10.12 22.78 -2.25
N ALA A 286 8.83 22.81 -2.60
CA ALA A 286 7.76 23.16 -1.66
C ALA A 286 7.58 22.07 -0.58
N LEU A 287 7.67 20.79 -0.93
CA LEU A 287 7.57 19.68 0.01
C LEU A 287 8.75 19.69 0.99
N VAL A 288 9.98 19.86 0.49
CA VAL A 288 11.18 19.96 1.34
C VAL A 288 11.09 21.16 2.27
N TRP A 289 10.70 22.32 1.77
CA TRP A 289 10.50 23.52 2.58
C TRP A 289 9.47 23.32 3.70
N LYS A 290 8.30 22.73 3.39
CA LYS A 290 7.29 22.38 4.37
C LYS A 290 7.79 21.37 5.40
N ALA A 291 8.59 20.35 4.98
CA ALA A 291 9.20 19.38 5.87
C ALA A 291 10.21 20.00 6.85
N VAL A 292 11.01 20.98 6.37
CA VAL A 292 11.96 21.74 7.22
C VAL A 292 11.22 22.65 8.20
N ARG A 293 10.18 23.36 7.75
CA ARG A 293 9.34 24.22 8.58
C ARG A 293 8.22 23.49 9.31
N TRP A 294 8.30 22.18 9.39
CA TRP A 294 7.33 21.34 10.06
C TRP A 294 7.13 21.80 11.52
N LYS A 295 5.96 22.36 11.80
CA LYS A 295 5.59 22.67 13.18
C LYS A 295 5.07 21.41 13.83
N ARG A 296 5.63 21.04 14.99
CA ARG A 296 5.09 19.95 15.80
C ARG A 296 3.63 20.24 16.09
N GLY A 297 2.76 19.26 15.86
CA GLY A 297 1.35 19.37 16.21
C GLY A 297 1.20 19.68 17.69
N TRP A 298 0.20 20.49 18.05
CA TRP A 298 -0.18 20.67 19.43
C TRP A 298 -0.59 19.30 19.98
N ARG A 299 -0.01 18.94 21.14
CA ARG A 299 -0.39 17.73 21.87
C ARG A 299 -1.78 17.90 22.46
#